data_dff25c82250604e13ed85d2f43e46810
#
_entry.id   dff25c82250604e13ed85d2f43e46810
#
_cell.length_a   1.000
_cell.length_b   1.000
_cell.length_c   1.000
_cell.angle_alpha   90.00
_cell.angle_beta   90.00
_cell.angle_gamma   90.00
#
_symmetry.space_group_name_H-M   'P 1'
#
loop_
_entity.id
_entity.type
_entity.pdbx_description
1 polymer ?
#
loop_
_entity_poly.entity_id
_entity_poly.type
_entity_poly.pdbx_seq_one_letter_code
_entity_poly.pdbx_strand_id
1 'polypeptide(L)'
;MKLLLVPFFLVIHLTLYAQFDEKFYFPSNNWTDFDAINYDSFIHKVEQDTITSYLLYPTQQKAKATILYFHGNGGNVSSYIKYVEPLLESGFQVFMVDFRGYGKSTGKPTHLNILSDGKLFFDFAITHKKVVSKPIIICAVSMGSQIATYLARKYEGKISALILDSGISSLSDIALSFVPKNQHSFVKNSLRLPYSAKEDIQYLEQVKVLFIHSKTDKVVPFHHYQIVKQNCKAPNQSLIYDGKHIAYPVLFTQRYIEAINTLLN
;
A
#
# COMPACT_ATOMS: atom_id res chain seq x y z
N MET A 1 -11.95 -31.52 37.39
CA MET A 1 -12.10 -31.59 35.92
C MET A 1 -12.44 -30.18 35.42
N LYS A 2 -11.40 -29.39 35.07
CA LYS A 2 -11.57 -28.00 34.56
C LYS A 2 -11.66 -28.09 33.02
N LEU A 3 -12.86 -27.88 32.51
CA LEU A 3 -13.09 -27.79 31.04
C LEU A 3 -12.42 -26.49 30.54
N LEU A 4 -11.53 -26.64 29.55
CA LEU A 4 -10.95 -25.55 28.78
C LEU A 4 -12.03 -24.90 27.90
N LEU A 5 -12.54 -23.75 28.28
CA LEU A 5 -13.49 -22.93 27.52
C LEU A 5 -12.81 -21.90 26.56
N VAL A 6 -11.52 -22.06 26.31
CA VAL A 6 -10.73 -21.10 25.55
C VAL A 6 -10.81 -21.24 24.01
N PRO A 7 -11.10 -22.41 23.38
CA PRO A 7 -11.02 -22.48 21.91
C PRO A 7 -12.23 -21.92 21.16
N PHE A 8 -13.41 -21.82 21.78
CA PHE A 8 -14.64 -21.49 21.04
C PHE A 8 -14.75 -20.02 20.62
N PHE A 9 -14.32 -19.09 21.48
CA PHE A 9 -14.28 -17.66 21.14
C PHE A 9 -13.20 -17.31 20.11
N LEU A 10 -12.07 -18.01 20.13
CA LEU A 10 -10.98 -17.80 19.17
C LEU A 10 -11.38 -18.26 17.77
N VAL A 11 -12.09 -19.37 17.65
CA VAL A 11 -12.59 -19.93 16.37
C VAL A 11 -13.65 -19.01 15.74
N ILE A 12 -14.56 -18.44 16.53
CA ILE A 12 -15.58 -17.51 16.05
C ILE A 12 -14.95 -16.21 15.53
N HIS A 13 -13.92 -15.68 16.20
CA HIS A 13 -13.21 -14.49 15.73
C HIS A 13 -12.46 -14.75 14.42
N LEU A 14 -11.75 -15.86 14.30
CA LEU A 14 -11.04 -16.23 13.09
C LEU A 14 -11.96 -16.42 11.88
N THR A 15 -13.15 -17.02 12.08
CA THR A 15 -14.14 -17.20 10.99
C THR A 15 -14.78 -15.88 10.55
N LEU A 16 -14.97 -14.92 11.44
CA LEU A 16 -15.49 -13.60 11.11
C LEU A 16 -14.47 -12.77 10.31
N TYR A 17 -13.20 -12.80 10.68
CA TYR A 17 -12.13 -12.13 9.91
C TYR A 17 -12.02 -12.73 8.50
N ALA A 18 -12.03 -14.04 8.36
CA ALA A 18 -11.94 -14.72 7.06
C ALA A 18 -13.11 -14.34 6.11
N GLN A 19 -14.34 -14.14 6.61
CA GLN A 19 -15.47 -13.69 5.80
C GLN A 19 -15.31 -12.24 5.30
N PHE A 20 -14.65 -11.35 6.06
CA PHE A 20 -14.37 -10.01 5.60
C PHE A 20 -13.21 -9.98 4.59
N ASP A 21 -12.20 -10.83 4.77
CA ASP A 21 -11.09 -10.96 3.84
C ASP A 21 -11.57 -11.31 2.43
N GLU A 22 -12.41 -12.33 2.29
CA GLU A 22 -12.96 -12.76 0.98
C GLU A 22 -13.81 -11.68 0.28
N LYS A 23 -14.43 -10.78 1.04
CA LYS A 23 -15.23 -9.67 0.50
C LYS A 23 -14.44 -8.43 0.20
N PHE A 24 -13.24 -8.30 0.75
CA PHE A 24 -12.44 -7.08 0.64
C PHE A 24 -11.33 -7.19 -0.41
N TYR A 25 -10.69 -8.35 -0.58
CA TYR A 25 -9.57 -8.54 -1.49
C TYR A 25 -10.05 -9.09 -2.84
N PHE A 26 -9.59 -8.47 -3.93
CA PHE A 26 -9.93 -8.83 -5.31
C PHE A 26 -8.66 -9.13 -6.12
N PRO A 27 -7.89 -10.16 -5.72
CA PRO A 27 -6.69 -10.54 -6.43
C PRO A 27 -7.01 -11.03 -7.85
N SER A 28 -6.11 -10.77 -8.79
CA SER A 28 -6.19 -11.28 -10.14
C SER A 28 -4.86 -11.91 -10.54
N ASN A 29 -4.93 -13.07 -11.17
CA ASN A 29 -3.80 -13.73 -11.82
C ASN A 29 -3.71 -13.39 -13.31
N ASN A 30 -4.64 -12.59 -13.84
CA ASN A 30 -4.57 -12.09 -15.21
C ASN A 30 -3.36 -11.16 -15.31
N TRP A 31 -2.37 -11.59 -16.08
CA TRP A 31 -1.11 -10.90 -16.24
C TRP A 31 -1.07 -10.14 -17.56
N THR A 32 -0.66 -8.88 -17.51
CA THR A 32 -0.33 -8.09 -18.69
C THR A 32 1.18 -7.97 -18.75
N ASP A 33 1.79 -8.47 -19.82
CA ASP A 33 3.23 -8.39 -19.98
C ASP A 33 3.71 -6.95 -20.08
N PHE A 34 4.85 -6.68 -19.47
CA PHE A 34 5.53 -5.39 -19.51
C PHE A 34 7.02 -5.58 -19.86
N ASP A 35 7.28 -6.48 -20.82
CA ASP A 35 8.61 -6.90 -21.27
C ASP A 35 9.45 -5.75 -21.87
N ALA A 36 8.79 -4.64 -22.24
CA ALA A 36 9.50 -3.41 -22.63
C ALA A 36 10.23 -2.73 -21.46
N ILE A 37 9.87 -3.07 -20.22
CA ILE A 37 10.50 -2.54 -19.01
C ILE A 37 11.55 -3.54 -18.52
N ASN A 38 12.78 -3.08 -18.32
CA ASN A 38 13.83 -3.91 -17.74
C ASN A 38 13.59 -4.09 -16.23
N TYR A 39 13.53 -5.34 -15.77
CA TYR A 39 13.30 -5.65 -14.34
C TYR A 39 13.99 -6.93 -13.88
N ASP A 40 14.26 -7.02 -12.58
CA ASP A 40 14.54 -8.28 -11.89
C ASP A 40 13.31 -8.75 -11.13
N SER A 41 13.07 -10.04 -11.05
CA SER A 41 12.04 -10.65 -10.21
C SER A 41 12.65 -11.49 -9.09
N PHE A 42 11.99 -11.50 -7.93
CA PHE A 42 12.44 -12.25 -6.75
C PHE A 42 11.27 -13.03 -6.16
N ILE A 43 11.53 -14.25 -5.73
CA ILE A 43 10.56 -15.14 -5.09
C ILE A 43 10.97 -15.31 -3.63
N HIS A 44 10.08 -14.96 -2.72
CA HIS A 44 10.25 -15.09 -1.28
C HIS A 44 9.37 -16.23 -0.76
N LYS A 45 9.96 -17.22 -0.11
CA LYS A 45 9.20 -18.30 0.53
C LYS A 45 8.65 -17.85 1.88
N VAL A 46 7.37 -18.08 2.10
CA VAL A 46 6.65 -17.78 3.35
C VAL A 46 5.78 -18.97 3.70
N GLU A 47 6.25 -19.79 4.64
CA GLU A 47 5.60 -21.08 4.96
C GLU A 47 5.43 -21.96 3.72
N GLN A 48 4.18 -22.29 3.34
CA GLN A 48 3.86 -23.04 2.12
C GLN A 48 3.66 -22.16 0.88
N ASP A 49 3.64 -20.83 1.07
CA ASP A 49 3.36 -19.87 0.01
C ASP A 49 4.62 -19.20 -0.54
N THR A 50 4.46 -18.49 -1.64
CA THR A 50 5.51 -17.65 -2.22
C THR A 50 4.98 -16.25 -2.48
N ILE A 51 5.82 -15.25 -2.23
CA ILE A 51 5.58 -13.84 -2.55
C ILE A 51 6.55 -13.44 -3.65
N THR A 52 6.04 -12.84 -4.72
CA THR A 52 6.85 -12.38 -5.84
C THR A 52 6.98 -10.86 -5.82
N SER A 53 8.20 -10.37 -6.01
CA SER A 53 8.47 -8.93 -6.10
C SER A 53 9.31 -8.61 -7.33
N TYR A 54 9.24 -7.35 -7.80
CA TYR A 54 9.80 -6.91 -9.09
C TYR A 54 10.52 -5.58 -8.91
N LEU A 55 11.82 -5.55 -9.19
CA LEU A 55 12.61 -4.32 -9.23
C LEU A 55 12.70 -3.83 -10.68
N LEU A 56 11.92 -2.81 -11.00
CA LEU A 56 11.88 -2.19 -12.32
C LEU A 56 12.92 -1.07 -12.40
N TYR A 57 13.62 -1.00 -13.51
CA TYR A 57 14.71 -0.04 -13.72
C TYR A 57 14.28 1.15 -14.55
N PRO A 58 14.87 2.34 -14.29
CA PRO A 58 14.62 3.51 -15.13
C PRO A 58 15.14 3.30 -16.56
N THR A 59 14.48 3.92 -17.53
CA THR A 59 14.72 3.70 -18.96
C THR A 59 16.06 4.20 -19.47
N GLN A 60 16.64 5.25 -18.87
CA GLN A 60 17.79 5.94 -19.47
C GLN A 60 18.96 6.29 -18.53
N GLN A 61 18.86 6.07 -17.21
CA GLN A 61 19.87 6.57 -16.26
C GLN A 61 20.06 5.68 -15.04
N LYS A 62 21.18 5.93 -14.32
CA LYS A 62 21.33 5.39 -12.96
C LYS A 62 20.22 5.93 -12.07
N ALA A 63 19.51 5.04 -11.39
CA ALA A 63 18.40 5.40 -10.53
C ALA A 63 18.82 6.43 -9.45
N LYS A 64 18.06 7.53 -9.34
CA LYS A 64 18.28 8.60 -8.35
C LYS A 64 17.71 8.26 -6.98
N ALA A 65 16.65 7.48 -6.92
CA ALA A 65 16.04 6.96 -5.70
C ALA A 65 15.29 5.66 -5.99
N THR A 66 14.93 4.92 -4.94
CA THR A 66 14.07 3.73 -5.03
C THR A 66 12.69 4.05 -4.48
N ILE A 67 11.66 3.76 -5.26
CA ILE A 67 10.27 3.81 -4.81
C ILE A 67 9.79 2.40 -4.50
N LEU A 68 9.47 2.12 -3.24
CA LEU A 68 8.78 0.90 -2.83
C LEU A 68 7.29 1.10 -3.02
N TYR A 69 6.72 0.39 -3.99
CA TYR A 69 5.34 0.60 -4.41
C TYR A 69 4.41 -0.51 -3.89
N PHE A 70 3.40 -0.11 -3.11
CA PHE A 70 2.38 -0.98 -2.54
C PHE A 70 1.04 -0.76 -3.25
N HIS A 71 0.60 -1.75 -4.00
CA HIS A 71 -0.61 -1.66 -4.82
C HIS A 71 -1.91 -1.70 -4.00
N GLY A 72 -3.04 -1.41 -4.65
CA GLY A 72 -4.38 -1.47 -4.07
C GLY A 72 -4.94 -2.89 -3.95
N ASN A 73 -6.21 -3.02 -3.59
CA ASN A 73 -6.84 -4.31 -3.31
C ASN A 73 -7.32 -5.07 -4.56
N GLY A 74 -7.20 -4.53 -5.75
CA GLY A 74 -7.62 -5.17 -7.00
C GLY A 74 -6.49 -5.37 -7.99
N GLY A 75 -6.56 -6.38 -8.82
CA GLY A 75 -5.57 -6.65 -9.88
C GLY A 75 -4.31 -7.35 -9.39
N ASN A 76 -3.14 -6.91 -9.83
CA ASN A 76 -1.79 -7.37 -9.46
C ASN A 76 -0.76 -6.32 -9.94
N VAL A 77 0.53 -6.55 -9.71
CA VAL A 77 1.61 -5.62 -10.14
C VAL A 77 1.45 -5.18 -11.58
N SER A 78 1.15 -6.08 -12.53
CA SER A 78 1.04 -5.71 -13.96
C SER A 78 -0.10 -4.71 -14.23
N SER A 79 -1.15 -4.71 -13.41
CA SER A 79 -2.27 -3.76 -13.52
C SER A 79 -1.89 -2.33 -13.15
N TYR A 80 -0.78 -2.16 -12.42
CA TYR A 80 -0.31 -0.86 -11.91
C TYR A 80 0.85 -0.27 -12.72
N ILE A 81 1.35 -0.95 -13.73
CA ILE A 81 2.50 -0.50 -14.52
C ILE A 81 2.30 0.90 -15.09
N LYS A 82 1.14 1.21 -15.66
CA LYS A 82 0.81 2.54 -16.20
C LYS A 82 0.94 3.71 -15.21
N TYR A 83 0.88 3.42 -13.89
CA TYR A 83 1.04 4.44 -12.84
C TYR A 83 2.49 4.61 -12.40
N VAL A 84 3.34 3.61 -12.69
CA VAL A 84 4.76 3.65 -12.33
C VAL A 84 5.67 3.97 -13.51
N GLU A 85 5.22 3.79 -14.77
CA GLU A 85 5.98 4.18 -15.96
C GLU A 85 6.51 5.62 -15.89
N PRO A 86 5.71 6.64 -15.50
CA PRO A 86 6.21 8.00 -15.38
C PRO A 86 7.37 8.15 -14.36
N LEU A 87 7.40 7.30 -13.34
CA LEU A 87 8.49 7.26 -12.36
C LEU A 87 9.76 6.71 -12.98
N LEU A 88 9.67 5.62 -13.74
CA LEU A 88 10.80 5.00 -14.45
C LEU A 88 11.40 5.97 -15.48
N GLU A 89 10.55 6.62 -16.28
CA GLU A 89 10.96 7.65 -17.25
C GLU A 89 11.65 8.84 -16.59
N SER A 90 11.27 9.16 -15.34
CA SER A 90 11.83 10.26 -14.56
C SER A 90 13.07 9.86 -13.74
N GLY A 91 13.63 8.67 -13.96
CA GLY A 91 14.88 8.23 -13.34
C GLY A 91 14.75 7.65 -11.93
N PHE A 92 13.56 7.23 -11.52
CA PHE A 92 13.37 6.40 -10.33
C PHE A 92 13.45 4.91 -10.71
N GLN A 93 14.00 4.07 -9.86
CA GLN A 93 13.70 2.65 -9.90
C GLN A 93 12.48 2.37 -9.01
N VAL A 94 11.64 1.42 -9.42
CA VAL A 94 10.42 1.09 -8.69
C VAL A 94 10.47 -0.37 -8.27
N PHE A 95 10.34 -0.64 -6.97
CA PHE A 95 10.29 -1.97 -6.44
C PHE A 95 8.86 -2.27 -5.99
N MET A 96 8.23 -3.23 -6.65
CA MET A 96 6.83 -3.62 -6.47
C MET A 96 6.71 -5.02 -5.89
N VAL A 97 5.61 -5.32 -5.22
CA VAL A 97 5.31 -6.64 -4.67
C VAL A 97 3.89 -7.06 -5.02
N ASP A 98 3.72 -8.30 -5.48
CA ASP A 98 2.43 -8.98 -5.47
C ASP A 98 2.23 -9.57 -4.08
N PHE A 99 1.25 -9.07 -3.34
CA PHE A 99 0.87 -9.66 -2.06
C PHE A 99 0.36 -11.10 -2.24
N ARG A 100 0.31 -11.86 -1.16
CA ARG A 100 -0.22 -13.23 -1.15
C ARG A 100 -1.57 -13.32 -1.88
N GLY A 101 -1.65 -14.26 -2.82
CA GLY A 101 -2.82 -14.46 -3.68
C GLY A 101 -2.94 -13.54 -4.89
N TYR A 102 -2.08 -12.52 -5.03
CA TYR A 102 -2.06 -11.61 -6.17
C TYR A 102 -1.01 -12.02 -7.21
N GLY A 103 -1.29 -11.81 -8.48
CA GLY A 103 -0.36 -11.96 -9.60
C GLY A 103 0.32 -13.32 -9.63
N LYS A 104 1.64 -13.31 -9.44
CA LYS A 104 2.47 -14.54 -9.40
C LYS A 104 2.75 -15.05 -7.98
N SER A 105 2.21 -14.40 -6.95
CA SER A 105 2.26 -14.88 -5.57
C SER A 105 1.19 -15.94 -5.31
N THR A 106 1.49 -16.91 -4.44
CA THR A 106 0.55 -17.98 -4.07
C THR A 106 -0.23 -17.66 -2.79
N GLY A 107 -1.13 -18.54 -2.37
CA GLY A 107 -1.91 -18.43 -1.15
C GLY A 107 -3.16 -17.57 -1.29
N LYS A 108 -3.67 -17.08 -0.16
CA LYS A 108 -4.86 -16.22 -0.09
C LYS A 108 -4.57 -14.97 0.72
N PRO A 109 -5.01 -13.77 0.28
CA PRO A 109 -4.82 -12.54 1.05
C PRO A 109 -5.71 -12.52 2.29
N THR A 110 -5.16 -12.07 3.40
CA THR A 110 -5.88 -11.73 4.63
C THR A 110 -5.34 -10.41 5.17
N HIS A 111 -6.10 -9.73 6.02
CA HIS A 111 -5.64 -8.48 6.62
C HIS A 111 -4.30 -8.61 7.36
N LEU A 112 -4.04 -9.76 7.99
CA LEU A 112 -2.81 -9.99 8.74
C LEU A 112 -1.64 -10.38 7.84
N ASN A 113 -1.86 -11.27 6.86
CA ASN A 113 -0.76 -11.72 6.02
C ASN A 113 -0.30 -10.67 5.02
N ILE A 114 -1.17 -9.78 4.53
CA ILE A 114 -0.79 -8.64 3.69
C ILE A 114 0.19 -7.71 4.42
N LEU A 115 0.00 -7.46 5.72
CA LEU A 115 0.97 -6.71 6.51
C LEU A 115 2.30 -7.46 6.64
N SER A 116 2.26 -8.77 6.89
CA SER A 116 3.49 -9.57 7.00
C SER A 116 4.25 -9.66 5.68
N ASP A 117 3.53 -9.76 4.56
CA ASP A 117 4.09 -9.76 3.21
C ASP A 117 4.76 -8.41 2.89
N GLY A 118 4.07 -7.30 3.19
CA GLY A 118 4.61 -5.96 3.02
C GLY A 118 5.86 -5.71 3.88
N LYS A 119 5.89 -6.24 5.10
CA LYS A 119 7.05 -6.18 5.98
C LYS A 119 8.23 -7.00 5.44
N LEU A 120 7.99 -8.23 5.03
CA LEU A 120 9.01 -9.10 4.41
C LEU A 120 9.62 -8.43 3.18
N PHE A 121 8.78 -7.90 2.29
CA PHE A 121 9.21 -7.18 1.11
C PHE A 121 10.04 -5.94 1.45
N PHE A 122 9.61 -5.14 2.42
CA PHE A 122 10.35 -3.96 2.87
C PHE A 122 11.72 -4.34 3.43
N ASP A 123 11.78 -5.31 4.36
CA ASP A 123 13.03 -5.76 4.97
C ASP A 123 14.02 -6.30 3.91
N PHE A 124 13.53 -7.03 2.89
CA PHE A 124 14.33 -7.45 1.74
C PHE A 124 14.82 -6.26 0.92
N ALA A 125 13.93 -5.34 0.57
CA ALA A 125 14.23 -4.22 -0.30
C ALA A 125 15.33 -3.32 0.28
N ILE A 126 15.23 -2.94 1.57
CA ILE A 126 16.20 -2.03 2.21
C ILE A 126 17.59 -2.62 2.39
N THR A 127 17.75 -3.94 2.28
CA THR A 127 19.05 -4.64 2.35
C THR A 127 19.59 -5.01 0.98
N HIS A 128 18.77 -4.88 -0.07
CA HIS A 128 19.16 -5.28 -1.42
C HIS A 128 20.23 -4.35 -2.00
N LYS A 129 21.32 -4.93 -2.56
CA LYS A 129 22.51 -4.18 -3.05
C LYS A 129 22.22 -3.05 -4.06
N LYS A 130 21.15 -3.19 -4.85
CA LYS A 130 20.74 -2.17 -5.84
C LYS A 130 19.86 -1.07 -5.23
N VAL A 131 19.47 -1.18 -3.96
CA VAL A 131 18.59 -0.25 -3.22
C VAL A 131 19.33 0.49 -2.13
N VAL A 132 20.14 -0.18 -1.34
CA VAL A 132 20.75 0.29 -0.08
C VAL A 132 21.50 1.63 -0.17
N SER A 133 22.04 1.98 -1.32
CA SER A 133 22.81 3.23 -1.53
C SER A 133 21.97 4.41 -2.03
N LYS A 134 20.64 4.29 -2.03
CA LYS A 134 19.73 5.29 -2.60
C LYS A 134 18.70 5.74 -1.58
N PRO A 135 18.19 6.98 -1.68
CA PRO A 135 17.01 7.40 -0.95
C PRO A 135 15.83 6.43 -1.22
N ILE A 136 15.07 6.11 -0.18
CA ILE A 136 13.92 5.21 -0.26
C ILE A 136 12.65 6.02 -0.05
N ILE A 137 11.74 5.95 -1.00
CA ILE A 137 10.39 6.51 -0.93
C ILE A 137 9.41 5.35 -0.86
N ILE A 138 8.48 5.37 0.08
CA ILE A 138 7.33 4.47 0.05
C ILE A 138 6.21 5.17 -0.72
N CYS A 139 5.69 4.52 -1.76
CA CYS A 139 4.52 4.96 -2.51
C CYS A 139 3.43 3.90 -2.39
N ALA A 140 2.24 4.29 -2.00
CA ALA A 140 1.14 3.36 -1.82
C ALA A 140 -0.17 3.92 -2.34
N VAL A 141 -0.96 3.03 -2.94
CA VAL A 141 -2.26 3.39 -3.47
C VAL A 141 -3.37 2.63 -2.74
N SER A 142 -4.48 3.33 -2.46
CA SER A 142 -5.71 2.73 -1.92
C SER A 142 -5.43 1.88 -0.65
N MET A 143 -5.74 0.59 -0.69
CA MET A 143 -5.46 -0.37 0.39
C MET A 143 -3.98 -0.38 0.83
N GLY A 144 -3.06 -0.28 -0.12
CA GLY A 144 -1.61 -0.28 0.17
C GLY A 144 -1.19 0.79 1.19
N SER A 145 -1.97 1.88 1.31
CA SER A 145 -1.74 2.95 2.28
C SER A 145 -1.68 2.46 3.74
N GLN A 146 -2.42 1.39 4.07
CA GLN A 146 -2.44 0.83 5.42
C GLN A 146 -1.07 0.24 5.78
N ILE A 147 -0.54 -0.57 4.87
CA ILE A 147 0.76 -1.24 5.04
C ILE A 147 1.88 -0.20 5.01
N ALA A 148 1.83 0.72 4.05
CA ALA A 148 2.82 1.76 3.85
C ALA A 148 2.97 2.68 5.07
N THR A 149 1.85 3.11 5.67
CA THR A 149 1.87 4.00 6.84
C THR A 149 2.41 3.27 8.07
N TYR A 150 2.02 2.01 8.27
CA TYR A 150 2.60 1.17 9.32
C TYR A 150 4.12 1.01 9.15
N LEU A 151 4.59 0.72 7.93
CA LEU A 151 6.02 0.58 7.65
C LEU A 151 6.77 1.91 7.84
N ALA A 152 6.19 3.02 7.38
CA ALA A 152 6.75 4.35 7.57
C ALA A 152 6.94 4.66 9.07
N ARG A 153 5.92 4.41 9.90
CA ARG A 153 6.03 4.55 11.35
C ARG A 153 7.14 3.67 11.93
N LYS A 154 7.22 2.41 11.52
CA LYS A 154 8.17 1.46 12.08
C LYS A 154 9.62 1.73 11.67
N TYR A 155 9.82 2.29 10.49
CA TYR A 155 11.13 2.46 9.85
C TYR A 155 11.40 3.91 9.44
N GLU A 156 10.85 4.90 10.14
CA GLU A 156 10.93 6.32 9.77
C GLU A 156 12.35 6.77 9.41
N GLY A 157 13.37 6.39 10.20
CA GLY A 157 14.75 6.74 9.93
C GLY A 157 15.41 6.05 8.72
N LYS A 158 14.70 5.18 8.01
CA LYS A 158 15.19 4.46 6.82
C LYS A 158 14.53 4.91 5.51
N ILE A 159 13.55 5.80 5.59
CA ILE A 159 12.81 6.28 4.43
C ILE A 159 12.91 7.81 4.33
N SER A 160 12.96 8.30 3.11
CA SER A 160 13.04 9.73 2.82
C SER A 160 11.65 10.38 2.72
N ALA A 161 10.66 9.64 2.23
CA ALA A 161 9.32 10.15 2.05
C ALA A 161 8.26 9.03 1.99
N LEU A 162 7.01 9.43 2.24
CA LEU A 162 5.81 8.60 2.11
C LEU A 162 4.84 9.27 1.14
N ILE A 163 4.36 8.54 0.14
CA ILE A 163 3.33 8.98 -0.82
C ILE A 163 2.09 8.12 -0.61
N LEU A 164 0.96 8.76 -0.35
CA LEU A 164 -0.34 8.11 -0.17
C LEU A 164 -1.30 8.62 -1.23
N ASP A 165 -1.54 7.82 -2.28
CA ASP A 165 -2.48 8.13 -3.35
C ASP A 165 -3.81 7.42 -3.11
N SER A 166 -4.87 8.19 -2.97
CA SER A 166 -6.24 7.72 -2.76
C SER A 166 -6.34 6.70 -1.60
N GLY A 167 -5.56 6.95 -0.53
CA GLY A 167 -5.43 6.03 0.61
C GLY A 167 -6.69 5.95 1.46
N ILE A 168 -6.94 4.77 2.03
CA ILE A 168 -8.01 4.55 3.02
C ILE A 168 -7.55 4.93 4.43
N SER A 169 -8.43 5.47 5.25
CA SER A 169 -8.10 5.83 6.64
C SER A 169 -7.94 4.61 7.55
N SER A 170 -8.83 3.63 7.40
CA SER A 170 -8.73 2.28 7.98
C SER A 170 -9.62 1.30 7.22
N LEU A 171 -9.38 0.01 7.38
CA LEU A 171 -10.25 -1.02 6.79
C LEU A 171 -11.67 -0.98 7.37
N SER A 172 -11.82 -0.67 8.65
CA SER A 172 -13.15 -0.47 9.24
C SER A 172 -13.86 0.75 8.65
N ASP A 173 -13.17 1.88 8.47
CA ASP A 173 -13.80 3.09 7.93
C ASP A 173 -14.25 2.90 6.48
N ILE A 174 -13.44 2.25 5.63
CA ILE A 174 -13.85 1.99 4.25
C ILE A 174 -15.02 1.01 4.18
N ALA A 175 -15.05 -0.02 5.03
CA ALA A 175 -16.19 -0.93 5.12
C ALA A 175 -17.48 -0.22 5.52
N LEU A 176 -17.42 0.77 6.43
CA LEU A 176 -18.57 1.59 6.83
C LEU A 176 -19.17 2.41 5.68
N SER A 177 -18.36 2.73 4.65
CA SER A 177 -18.85 3.46 3.47
C SER A 177 -19.77 2.62 2.58
N PHE A 178 -19.77 1.28 2.75
CA PHE A 178 -20.50 0.35 1.89
C PHE A 178 -21.58 -0.47 2.63
N VAL A 179 -21.74 -0.28 3.94
CA VAL A 179 -22.75 -0.99 4.73
C VAL A 179 -23.81 -0.04 5.30
N PRO A 180 -25.06 -0.51 5.49
CA PRO A 180 -26.11 0.28 6.13
C PRO A 180 -25.73 0.71 7.56
N LYS A 181 -26.25 1.87 8.01
CA LYS A 181 -25.91 2.45 9.32
C LYS A 181 -26.18 1.52 10.51
N ASN A 182 -27.19 0.68 10.44
CA ASN A 182 -27.54 -0.29 11.50
C ASN A 182 -26.47 -1.39 11.67
N GLN A 183 -25.58 -1.59 10.69
CA GLN A 183 -24.46 -2.53 10.76
C GLN A 183 -23.15 -1.90 11.22
N HIS A 184 -23.08 -0.57 11.37
CA HIS A 184 -21.84 0.15 11.69
C HIS A 184 -21.19 -0.30 13.00
N SER A 185 -21.97 -0.52 14.06
CA SER A 185 -21.44 -1.00 15.34
C SER A 185 -20.82 -2.39 15.22
N PHE A 186 -21.46 -3.27 14.45
CA PHE A 186 -20.94 -4.62 14.18
C PHE A 186 -19.61 -4.55 13.43
N VAL A 187 -19.52 -3.79 12.33
CA VAL A 187 -18.30 -3.63 11.54
C VAL A 187 -17.14 -3.06 12.39
N LYS A 188 -17.40 -1.99 13.18
CA LYS A 188 -16.39 -1.39 14.05
C LYS A 188 -15.83 -2.35 15.09
N ASN A 189 -16.66 -3.24 15.62
CA ASN A 189 -16.24 -4.22 16.63
C ASN A 189 -15.52 -5.41 16.01
N SER A 190 -15.88 -5.81 14.79
CA SER A 190 -15.35 -6.97 14.09
C SER A 190 -14.05 -6.68 13.31
N LEU A 191 -13.83 -5.44 12.84
CA LEU A 191 -12.66 -5.04 12.07
C LEU A 191 -11.68 -4.16 12.88
N ARG A 192 -11.23 -4.65 14.03
CA ARG A 192 -10.17 -4.03 14.82
C ARG A 192 -8.83 -4.64 14.42
N LEU A 193 -8.10 -3.96 13.57
CA LEU A 193 -6.78 -4.39 13.13
C LEU A 193 -5.67 -3.69 13.92
N PRO A 194 -4.49 -4.34 14.05
CA PRO A 194 -3.35 -3.78 14.77
C PRO A 194 -2.64 -2.65 14.01
N TYR A 195 -3.16 -2.21 12.88
CA TYR A 195 -2.61 -1.15 12.04
C TYR A 195 -3.72 -0.42 11.28
N SER A 196 -3.56 0.88 11.12
CA SER A 196 -4.41 1.70 10.26
C SER A 196 -3.72 3.00 9.88
N ALA A 197 -3.94 3.49 8.66
CA ALA A 197 -3.28 4.70 8.20
C ALA A 197 -3.59 5.91 9.10
N LYS A 198 -4.83 6.05 9.58
CA LYS A 198 -5.23 7.16 10.46
C LYS A 198 -4.56 7.14 11.83
N GLU A 199 -4.21 5.94 12.34
CA GLU A 199 -3.55 5.79 13.65
C GLU A 199 -2.04 5.84 13.50
N ASP A 200 -1.48 5.17 12.48
CA ASP A 200 -0.03 5.10 12.31
C ASP A 200 0.57 6.44 11.86
N ILE A 201 -0.13 7.24 11.04
CA ILE A 201 0.34 8.51 10.50
C ILE A 201 0.66 9.56 11.58
N GLN A 202 -0.01 9.52 12.72
CA GLN A 202 0.18 10.47 13.82
C GLN A 202 1.55 10.36 14.52
N TYR A 203 2.24 9.25 14.32
CA TYR A 203 3.55 8.97 14.90
C TYR A 203 4.71 9.37 13.99
N LEU A 204 4.43 9.81 12.74
CA LEU A 204 5.46 10.33 11.84
C LEU A 204 5.77 11.78 12.22
N GLU A 205 7.07 12.09 12.34
CA GLU A 205 7.56 13.42 12.73
C GLU A 205 8.47 14.05 11.69
N GLN A 206 9.32 13.26 11.03
CA GLN A 206 10.40 13.74 10.16
C GLN A 206 10.17 13.40 8.69
N VAL A 207 9.53 12.27 8.40
CA VAL A 207 9.28 11.80 7.05
C VAL A 207 8.34 12.77 6.30
N LYS A 208 8.77 13.23 5.13
CA LYS A 208 7.92 14.07 4.27
C LYS A 208 6.77 13.26 3.69
N VAL A 209 5.53 13.74 3.83
CA VAL A 209 4.34 13.03 3.35
C VAL A 209 3.70 13.78 2.18
N LEU A 210 3.50 13.08 1.07
CA LEU A 210 2.71 13.55 -0.07
C LEU A 210 1.37 12.82 -0.09
N PHE A 211 0.30 13.57 0.10
CA PHE A 211 -1.06 13.08 -0.10
C PHE A 211 -1.54 13.38 -1.51
N ILE A 212 -2.17 12.42 -2.17
CA ILE A 212 -2.82 12.59 -3.47
C ILE A 212 -4.23 12.03 -3.33
N HIS A 213 -5.26 12.81 -3.70
CA HIS A 213 -6.63 12.31 -3.62
C HIS A 213 -7.58 13.09 -4.53
N SER A 214 -8.54 12.38 -5.12
CA SER A 214 -9.61 13.03 -5.89
C SER A 214 -10.79 13.38 -4.98
N LYS A 215 -11.32 14.63 -5.13
CA LYS A 215 -12.55 15.04 -4.45
C LYS A 215 -13.77 14.25 -4.91
N THR A 216 -13.72 13.73 -6.14
CA THR A 216 -14.81 12.98 -6.76
C THR A 216 -14.57 11.47 -6.78
N ASP A 217 -13.63 10.97 -5.97
CA ASP A 217 -13.33 9.55 -5.83
C ASP A 217 -14.55 8.77 -5.33
N LYS A 218 -15.02 7.81 -6.14
CA LYS A 218 -16.16 6.96 -5.82
C LYS A 218 -15.77 5.61 -5.21
N VAL A 219 -14.46 5.30 -5.20
CA VAL A 219 -13.92 4.06 -4.62
C VAL A 219 -13.50 4.30 -3.19
N VAL A 220 -12.69 5.34 -2.97
CA VAL A 220 -12.29 5.78 -1.62
C VAL A 220 -12.76 7.23 -1.44
N PRO A 221 -13.88 7.46 -0.74
CA PRO A 221 -14.43 8.79 -0.54
C PRO A 221 -13.43 9.78 0.07
N PHE A 222 -13.49 11.04 -0.35
CA PHE A 222 -12.54 12.11 0.00
C PHE A 222 -12.32 12.29 1.52
N HIS A 223 -13.32 11.97 2.34
CA HIS A 223 -13.20 12.08 3.81
C HIS A 223 -12.10 11.16 4.38
N HIS A 224 -11.73 10.06 3.71
CA HIS A 224 -10.61 9.22 4.14
C HIS A 224 -9.28 10.00 4.12
N TYR A 225 -9.04 10.76 3.04
CA TYR A 225 -7.90 11.69 2.98
C TYR A 225 -7.95 12.70 4.13
N GLN A 226 -9.12 13.33 4.36
CA GLN A 226 -9.26 14.34 5.39
C GLN A 226 -8.91 13.81 6.78
N ILE A 227 -9.36 12.59 7.12
CA ILE A 227 -9.05 11.93 8.39
C ILE A 227 -7.53 11.70 8.54
N VAL A 228 -6.89 11.09 7.53
CA VAL A 228 -5.45 10.78 7.61
C VAL A 228 -4.61 12.05 7.63
N LYS A 229 -4.96 13.04 6.81
CA LYS A 229 -4.30 14.35 6.74
C LYS A 229 -4.38 15.09 8.08
N GLN A 230 -5.53 15.10 8.72
CA GLN A 230 -5.76 15.76 10.01
C GLN A 230 -4.87 15.16 11.12
N ASN A 231 -4.61 13.86 11.07
CA ASN A 231 -3.80 13.16 12.05
C ASN A 231 -2.28 13.24 11.75
N CYS A 232 -1.90 13.71 10.57
CA CYS A 232 -0.50 13.80 10.16
C CYS A 232 0.20 15.00 10.80
N LYS A 233 1.21 14.73 11.63
CA LYS A 233 2.06 15.76 12.26
C LYS A 233 3.32 16.06 11.45
N ALA A 234 3.78 15.12 10.63
CA ALA A 234 4.95 15.23 9.80
C ALA A 234 4.82 16.34 8.73
N PRO A 235 5.93 16.88 8.21
CA PRO A 235 5.90 17.80 7.07
C PRO A 235 5.15 17.18 5.90
N ASN A 236 4.13 17.87 5.38
CA ASN A 236 3.28 17.26 4.38
C ASN A 236 2.74 18.27 3.36
N GLN A 237 2.45 17.77 2.16
CA GLN A 237 1.80 18.50 1.08
C GLN A 237 0.69 17.63 0.47
N SER A 238 -0.21 18.27 -0.30
CA SER A 238 -1.34 17.58 -0.90
C SER A 238 -1.57 18.00 -2.34
N LEU A 239 -1.80 17.01 -3.21
CA LEU A 239 -2.22 17.18 -4.59
C LEU A 239 -3.68 16.73 -4.69
N ILE A 240 -4.58 17.69 -4.68
CA ILE A 240 -6.02 17.43 -4.72
C ILE A 240 -6.53 17.72 -6.13
N TYR A 241 -7.37 16.83 -6.65
CA TYR A 241 -7.89 16.93 -8.01
C TYR A 241 -9.35 16.46 -8.10
N ASP A 242 -9.94 16.62 -9.26
CA ASP A 242 -11.22 16.02 -9.64
C ASP A 242 -10.96 14.97 -10.72
N GLY A 243 -11.37 13.71 -10.48
CA GLY A 243 -11.09 12.61 -11.39
C GLY A 243 -11.36 11.24 -10.79
N LYS A 244 -10.97 10.20 -11.53
CA LYS A 244 -11.13 8.81 -11.10
C LYS A 244 -10.11 8.46 -10.00
N HIS A 245 -10.42 7.41 -9.24
CA HIS A 245 -9.53 6.78 -8.26
C HIS A 245 -8.14 6.53 -8.83
N ILE A 246 -7.08 6.93 -8.12
CA ILE A 246 -5.64 6.77 -8.46
C ILE A 246 -5.24 7.30 -9.86
N ALA A 247 -5.99 8.20 -10.45
CA ALA A 247 -5.72 8.66 -11.82
C ALA A 247 -4.67 9.79 -11.91
N TYR A 248 -4.25 10.38 -10.79
CA TYR A 248 -3.37 11.55 -10.76
C TYR A 248 -2.05 11.35 -11.52
N PRO A 249 -1.30 10.25 -11.35
CA PRO A 249 -0.02 10.04 -12.05
C PRO A 249 -0.12 10.09 -13.57
N VAL A 250 -1.28 9.66 -14.11
CA VAL A 250 -1.53 9.62 -15.57
C VAL A 250 -2.09 10.96 -16.07
N LEU A 251 -2.98 11.61 -15.30
CA LEU A 251 -3.62 12.86 -15.71
C LEU A 251 -2.71 14.09 -15.56
N PHE A 252 -1.84 14.08 -14.56
CA PHE A 252 -1.02 15.21 -14.16
C PHE A 252 0.46 14.80 -13.98
N THR A 253 0.98 14.01 -14.90
CA THR A 253 2.30 13.38 -14.83
C THR A 253 3.40 14.35 -14.42
N GLN A 254 3.51 15.49 -15.09
CA GLN A 254 4.58 16.47 -14.80
C GLN A 254 4.50 16.97 -13.34
N ARG A 255 3.32 17.39 -12.87
CA ARG A 255 3.12 17.87 -11.49
C ARG A 255 3.38 16.77 -10.46
N TYR A 256 3.01 15.53 -10.79
CA TYR A 256 3.28 14.37 -9.95
C TYR A 256 4.79 14.18 -9.75
N ILE A 257 5.55 14.18 -10.84
CA ILE A 257 7.02 14.02 -10.80
C ILE A 257 7.70 15.21 -10.10
N GLU A 258 7.27 16.44 -10.36
CA GLU A 258 7.77 17.64 -9.67
C GLU A 258 7.57 17.52 -8.14
N ALA A 259 6.37 17.14 -7.71
CA ALA A 259 6.08 16.96 -6.30
C ALA A 259 6.95 15.88 -5.65
N ILE A 260 7.18 14.74 -6.34
CA ILE A 260 8.07 13.68 -5.81
C ILE A 260 9.52 14.17 -5.74
N ASN A 261 10.00 14.91 -6.72
CA ASN A 261 11.36 15.45 -6.69
C ASN A 261 11.58 16.40 -5.49
N THR A 262 10.55 17.16 -5.09
CA THR A 262 10.68 18.05 -3.89
C THR A 262 10.79 17.26 -2.58
N LEU A 263 10.37 16.00 -2.54
CA LEU A 263 10.53 15.15 -1.35
C LEU A 263 11.98 14.74 -1.11
N LEU A 264 12.82 14.74 -2.15
CA LEU A 264 14.23 14.34 -2.07
C LEU A 264 15.17 15.50 -1.68
N ASN A 265 14.68 16.74 -1.73
CA ASN A 265 15.41 17.96 -1.34
C ASN A 265 15.07 18.32 0.12
#